data_bafa1cbf471369077559bc0091901684
#
_entry.id   bafa1cbf471369077559bc0091901684
#
_cell.length_a   1.000
_cell.length_b   1.000
_cell.length_c   1.000
_cell.angle_alpha   90.00
_cell.angle_beta   90.00
_cell.angle_gamma   90.00
#
_symmetry.space_group_name_H-M   'P 1'
#
loop_
_entity.id
_entity.type
_entity.pdbx_description
1 polymer ?
#
loop_
_entity_poly.entity_id
_entity_poly.type
_entity_poly.pdbx_seq_one_letter_code
_entity_poly.pdbx_strand_id
1 'polypeptide(L)'
;MGTPWALVAGGSGGIGRAIGRRLAADEWDVALTYRSRPEAAAAAAAEVEAAGRRAITVPLDLEDAAATAEVVRTATPEPVHAVVYAAGPHIPMRYLSSITPDEYRRQILGDTVAAYNLFHPALEVLRATRGCLVALVTPAIERYSKKDALSSAPKAGVAATVRGIAAEEGRYGVRANCVGVGLIEGEGMWRELVARGDYTDELLDTARRNLALRRFGSVDDVAEVVAFLTSSRAGWITGQTVDVDGGYAL
;
A
#
# COMPACT_ATOMS: atom_id res chain seq x y z
N MET A 1 26.34 -7.91 -6.91
CA MET A 1 24.95 -7.74 -7.35
C MET A 1 24.64 -6.26 -7.30
N GLY A 2 23.89 -5.73 -8.29
CA GLY A 2 23.48 -4.32 -8.26
C GLY A 2 22.53 -4.04 -7.08
N THR A 3 22.35 -2.76 -6.77
CA THR A 3 21.37 -2.33 -5.75
C THR A 3 19.95 -2.72 -6.18
N PRO A 4 19.13 -3.32 -5.29
CA PRO A 4 17.76 -3.69 -5.64
C PRO A 4 16.87 -2.45 -5.79
N TRP A 5 15.95 -2.48 -6.75
CA TRP A 5 14.92 -1.46 -6.94
C TRP A 5 13.57 -1.91 -6.35
N ALA A 6 12.92 -0.96 -5.68
CA ALA A 6 11.53 -1.08 -5.27
C ALA A 6 10.65 -0.11 -6.04
N LEU A 7 9.50 -0.56 -6.55
CA LEU A 7 8.45 0.27 -7.13
C LEU A 7 7.34 0.45 -6.10
N VAL A 8 7.12 1.67 -5.62
CA VAL A 8 6.10 2.01 -4.64
C VAL A 8 4.97 2.80 -5.31
N ALA A 9 3.85 2.14 -5.56
CA ALA A 9 2.65 2.78 -6.07
C ALA A 9 1.96 3.57 -4.96
N GLY A 10 1.71 4.87 -5.20
CA GLY A 10 1.19 5.79 -4.18
C GLY A 10 2.29 6.43 -3.31
N GLY A 11 3.51 6.55 -3.84
CA GLY A 11 4.67 7.09 -3.15
C GLY A 11 4.56 8.55 -2.66
N SER A 12 3.63 9.34 -3.20
CA SER A 12 3.32 10.70 -2.72
C SER A 12 2.39 10.74 -1.50
N GLY A 13 1.82 9.61 -1.08
CA GLY A 13 0.99 9.49 0.13
C GLY A 13 1.84 9.38 1.39
N GLY A 14 1.27 9.69 2.57
CA GLY A 14 2.01 9.63 3.84
C GLY A 14 2.66 8.27 4.08
N ILE A 15 1.91 7.18 3.94
CA ILE A 15 2.44 5.81 4.13
C ILE A 15 3.43 5.45 3.02
N GLY A 16 3.10 5.72 1.74
CA GLY A 16 4.00 5.41 0.61
C GLY A 16 5.34 6.15 0.69
N ARG A 17 5.33 7.41 1.15
CA ARG A 17 6.53 8.21 1.43
C ARG A 17 7.37 7.59 2.54
N ALA A 18 6.75 7.19 3.66
CA ALA A 18 7.44 6.52 4.76
C ALA A 18 8.04 5.18 4.34
N ILE A 19 7.32 4.41 3.50
CA ILE A 19 7.83 3.17 2.91
C ILE A 19 9.06 3.45 2.06
N GLY A 20 9.02 4.45 1.17
CA GLY A 20 10.16 4.83 0.32
C GLY A 20 11.40 5.18 1.14
N ARG A 21 11.23 6.04 2.16
CA ARG A 21 12.31 6.41 3.11
C ARG A 21 12.86 5.19 3.85
N ARG A 22 11.98 4.31 4.32
CA ARG A 22 12.40 3.13 5.09
C ARG A 22 13.16 2.11 4.23
N LEU A 23 12.71 1.89 2.98
CA LEU A 23 13.42 1.04 2.02
C LEU A 23 14.78 1.63 1.65
N ALA A 24 14.88 2.95 1.49
CA ALA A 24 16.16 3.62 1.24
C ALA A 24 17.16 3.40 2.39
N ALA A 25 16.69 3.41 3.63
CA ALA A 25 17.52 3.09 4.81
C ALA A 25 17.99 1.61 4.82
N ASP A 26 17.28 0.71 4.15
CA ASP A 26 17.67 -0.69 3.92
C ASP A 26 18.40 -0.88 2.58
N GLU A 27 19.00 0.18 2.04
CA GLU A 27 19.85 0.20 0.83
C GLU A 27 19.13 -0.10 -0.49
N TRP A 28 17.81 0.14 -0.58
CA TRP A 28 17.04 0.06 -1.82
C TRP A 28 17.08 1.37 -2.59
N ASP A 29 17.16 1.30 -3.91
CA ASP A 29 16.78 2.40 -4.79
C ASP A 29 15.25 2.34 -5.01
N VAL A 30 14.58 3.49 -5.12
CA VAL A 30 13.12 3.54 -5.05
C VAL A 30 12.50 4.33 -6.21
N ALA A 31 11.59 3.70 -6.94
CA ALA A 31 10.69 4.38 -7.86
C ALA A 31 9.34 4.64 -7.17
N LEU A 32 8.92 5.90 -7.13
CA LEU A 32 7.72 6.37 -6.46
C LEU A 32 6.69 6.82 -7.50
N THR A 33 5.54 6.17 -7.59
CA THR A 33 4.49 6.68 -8.47
C THR A 33 3.53 7.61 -7.74
N TYR A 34 2.97 8.56 -8.47
CA TYR A 34 1.98 9.51 -7.97
C TYR A 34 0.93 9.82 -9.05
N ARG A 35 -0.30 10.17 -8.64
CA ARG A 35 -1.36 10.54 -9.60
C ARG A 35 -1.43 12.05 -9.83
N SER A 36 -1.53 12.84 -8.77
CA SER A 36 -1.88 14.27 -8.86
C SER A 36 -1.06 15.20 -7.97
N ARG A 37 -0.05 14.70 -7.24
CA ARG A 37 0.73 15.49 -6.27
C ARG A 37 2.23 15.42 -6.56
N PRO A 38 2.72 16.10 -7.63
CA PRO A 38 4.13 16.05 -8.03
C PRO A 38 5.07 16.61 -6.96
N GLU A 39 4.67 17.69 -6.25
CA GLU A 39 5.51 18.28 -5.20
C GLU A 39 5.69 17.32 -4.01
N ALA A 40 4.63 16.59 -3.64
CA ALA A 40 4.72 15.59 -2.58
C ALA A 40 5.56 14.39 -3.02
N ALA A 41 5.51 14.01 -4.30
CA ALA A 41 6.37 12.97 -4.86
C ALA A 41 7.85 13.41 -4.88
N ALA A 42 8.13 14.65 -5.28
CA ALA A 42 9.48 15.21 -5.24
C ALA A 42 10.04 15.28 -3.80
N ALA A 43 9.22 15.66 -2.82
CA ALA A 43 9.62 15.65 -1.42
C ALA A 43 9.92 14.23 -0.92
N ALA A 44 9.14 13.22 -1.33
CA ALA A 44 9.40 11.83 -1.00
C ALA A 44 10.70 11.31 -1.65
N ALA A 45 10.98 11.70 -2.89
CA ALA A 45 12.23 11.36 -3.58
C ALA A 45 13.44 11.99 -2.88
N ALA A 46 13.36 13.25 -2.44
CA ALA A 46 14.44 13.91 -1.70
C ALA A 46 14.78 13.20 -0.38
N GLU A 47 13.82 12.56 0.30
CA GLU A 47 14.09 11.75 1.49
C GLU A 47 14.86 10.46 1.17
N VAL A 48 14.54 9.82 0.04
CA VAL A 48 15.29 8.67 -0.46
C VAL A 48 16.71 9.06 -0.82
N GLU A 49 16.88 10.18 -1.52
CA GLU A 49 18.20 10.73 -1.90
C GLU A 49 19.04 11.16 -0.68
N ALA A 50 18.39 11.72 0.34
CA ALA A 50 19.06 12.07 1.60
C ALA A 50 19.61 10.83 2.35
N ALA A 51 19.04 9.64 2.14
CA ALA A 51 19.58 8.36 2.60
C ALA A 51 20.69 7.80 1.70
N GLY A 52 21.14 8.55 0.67
CA GLY A 52 22.19 8.14 -0.25
C GLY A 52 21.75 7.14 -1.32
N ARG A 53 20.42 7.06 -1.59
CA ARG A 53 19.85 6.14 -2.58
C ARG A 53 19.32 6.89 -3.80
N ARG A 54 19.17 6.17 -4.92
CA ARG A 54 18.56 6.74 -6.13
C ARG A 54 17.03 6.75 -5.98
N ALA A 55 16.42 7.87 -6.38
CA ALA A 55 14.98 8.04 -6.42
C ALA A 55 14.50 8.39 -7.83
N ILE A 56 13.37 7.83 -8.24
CA ILE A 56 12.68 8.18 -9.48
C ILE A 56 11.21 8.44 -9.13
N THR A 57 10.64 9.54 -9.65
CA THR A 57 9.23 9.82 -9.51
C THR A 57 8.53 9.70 -10.86
N VAL A 58 7.39 8.99 -10.90
CA VAL A 58 6.65 8.72 -12.13
C VAL A 58 5.18 9.09 -11.96
N PRO A 59 4.62 9.99 -12.79
CA PRO A 59 3.19 10.23 -12.82
C PRO A 59 2.48 8.98 -13.37
N LEU A 60 1.47 8.48 -12.65
CA LEU A 60 0.75 7.27 -13.03
C LEU A 60 -0.65 7.27 -12.45
N ASP A 61 -1.65 7.08 -13.32
CA ASP A 61 -2.98 6.66 -12.93
C ASP A 61 -3.08 5.14 -13.07
N LEU A 62 -3.24 4.43 -11.95
CA LEU A 62 -3.33 2.98 -11.93
C LEU A 62 -4.61 2.43 -12.60
N GLU A 63 -5.59 3.28 -12.87
CA GLU A 63 -6.78 2.89 -13.66
C GLU A 63 -6.44 2.71 -15.15
N ASP A 64 -5.35 3.33 -15.64
CA ASP A 64 -4.81 3.09 -16.98
C ASP A 64 -3.89 1.85 -16.98
N ALA A 65 -4.43 0.71 -17.39
CA ALA A 65 -3.72 -0.56 -17.42
C ALA A 65 -2.49 -0.54 -18.38
N ALA A 66 -2.60 0.16 -19.50
CA ALA A 66 -1.52 0.21 -20.50
C ALA A 66 -0.35 1.06 -19.99
N ALA A 67 -0.63 2.25 -19.46
CA ALA A 67 0.38 3.10 -18.83
C ALA A 67 1.02 2.42 -17.61
N THR A 68 0.22 1.71 -16.81
CA THR A 68 0.73 0.96 -15.65
C THR A 68 1.69 -0.15 -16.07
N ALA A 69 1.34 -0.93 -17.09
CA ALA A 69 2.20 -1.97 -17.60
C ALA A 69 3.53 -1.42 -18.19
N GLU A 70 3.49 -0.26 -18.83
CA GLU A 70 4.69 0.39 -19.34
C GLU A 70 5.60 0.86 -18.20
N VAL A 71 5.03 1.55 -17.20
CA VAL A 71 5.78 2.03 -16.02
C VAL A 71 6.43 0.87 -15.27
N VAL A 72 5.73 -0.24 -15.05
CA VAL A 72 6.31 -1.41 -14.37
C VAL A 72 7.54 -1.95 -15.09
N ARG A 73 7.56 -1.89 -16.43
CA ARG A 73 8.70 -2.39 -17.23
C ARG A 73 9.85 -1.41 -17.36
N THR A 74 9.56 -0.09 -17.34
CA THR A 74 10.53 0.93 -17.79
C THR A 74 10.89 1.99 -16.74
N ALA A 75 10.18 2.03 -15.59
CA ALA A 75 10.39 3.09 -14.59
C ALA A 75 11.78 3.07 -13.95
N THR A 76 12.46 1.94 -13.97
CA THR A 76 13.78 1.77 -13.35
C THR A 76 14.82 1.30 -14.36
N PRO A 77 16.09 1.75 -14.24
CA PRO A 77 17.16 1.32 -15.16
C PRO A 77 17.58 -0.14 -14.95
N GLU A 78 17.33 -0.71 -13.78
CA GLU A 78 17.58 -2.13 -13.48
C GLU A 78 16.27 -2.82 -13.05
N PRO A 79 16.21 -4.15 -13.09
CA PRO A 79 14.99 -4.89 -12.74
C PRO A 79 14.47 -4.62 -11.32
N VAL A 80 13.17 -4.47 -11.21
CA VAL A 80 12.48 -4.29 -9.91
C VAL A 80 12.49 -5.61 -9.12
N HIS A 81 12.83 -5.54 -7.84
CA HIS A 81 12.84 -6.67 -6.92
C HIS A 81 11.66 -6.66 -5.93
N ALA A 82 11.06 -5.50 -5.71
CA ALA A 82 9.88 -5.36 -4.87
C ALA A 82 8.85 -4.42 -5.50
N VAL A 83 7.58 -4.82 -5.49
CA VAL A 83 6.46 -3.96 -5.85
C VAL A 83 5.58 -3.77 -4.63
N VAL A 84 5.33 -2.51 -4.27
CA VAL A 84 4.49 -2.15 -3.12
C VAL A 84 3.27 -1.38 -3.61
N TYR A 85 2.08 -1.91 -3.33
CA TYR A 85 0.82 -1.23 -3.57
C TYR A 85 0.39 -0.47 -2.31
N ALA A 86 0.67 0.83 -2.27
CA ALA A 86 0.31 1.75 -1.20
C ALA A 86 -0.66 2.86 -1.68
N ALA A 87 -1.31 2.62 -2.81
CA ALA A 87 -2.31 3.51 -3.40
C ALA A 87 -3.74 3.10 -3.00
N GLY A 88 -4.66 3.98 -3.31
CA GLY A 88 -6.09 3.75 -3.17
C GLY A 88 -6.87 5.06 -3.31
N PRO A 89 -8.16 5.00 -3.64
CA PRO A 89 -9.01 6.17 -3.69
C PRO A 89 -9.30 6.72 -2.30
N HIS A 90 -9.83 7.94 -2.25
CA HIS A 90 -10.41 8.48 -1.02
C HIS A 90 -11.63 7.63 -0.60
N ILE A 91 -11.76 7.33 0.69
CA ILE A 91 -12.80 6.48 1.26
C ILE A 91 -13.78 7.34 2.09
N PRO A 92 -14.97 7.66 1.56
CA PRO A 92 -16.00 8.31 2.37
C PRO A 92 -16.62 7.32 3.37
N MET A 93 -16.71 7.74 4.64
CA MET A 93 -17.29 6.94 5.72
C MET A 93 -18.82 6.96 5.66
N ARG A 94 -19.42 5.92 5.07
CA ARG A 94 -20.90 5.84 4.84
C ARG A 94 -21.47 4.49 5.25
N TYR A 95 -22.72 4.52 5.76
CA TYR A 95 -23.47 3.29 5.92
C TYR A 95 -23.72 2.60 4.59
N LEU A 96 -23.63 1.28 4.55
CA LEU A 96 -23.79 0.46 3.35
C LEU A 96 -25.09 0.78 2.59
N SER A 97 -26.19 1.00 3.32
CA SER A 97 -27.49 1.34 2.73
C SER A 97 -27.55 2.71 2.03
N SER A 98 -26.57 3.59 2.26
CA SER A 98 -26.48 4.90 1.62
C SER A 98 -25.46 4.98 0.49
N ILE A 99 -24.77 3.88 0.20
CA ILE A 99 -23.81 3.77 -0.89
C ILE A 99 -24.57 3.41 -2.16
N THR A 100 -24.44 4.22 -3.21
CA THR A 100 -25.03 3.91 -4.51
C THR A 100 -24.22 2.85 -5.26
N PRO A 101 -24.83 2.07 -6.19
CA PRO A 101 -24.10 1.14 -7.02
C PRO A 101 -22.94 1.77 -7.80
N ASP A 102 -23.08 3.03 -8.24
CA ASP A 102 -22.04 3.74 -8.99
C ASP A 102 -20.86 4.16 -8.08
N GLU A 103 -21.13 4.56 -6.83
CA GLU A 103 -20.07 4.82 -5.84
C GLU A 103 -19.29 3.54 -5.53
N TYR A 104 -20.00 2.44 -5.31
CA TYR A 104 -19.38 1.14 -5.07
C TYR A 104 -18.52 0.69 -6.26
N ARG A 105 -19.06 0.81 -7.49
CA ARG A 105 -18.30 0.51 -8.72
C ARG A 105 -17.01 1.32 -8.81
N ARG A 106 -17.07 2.64 -8.58
CA ARG A 106 -15.88 3.51 -8.63
C ARG A 106 -14.80 3.08 -7.64
N GLN A 107 -15.20 2.65 -6.44
CA GLN A 107 -14.23 2.16 -5.45
C GLN A 107 -13.58 0.84 -5.87
N ILE A 108 -14.36 -0.09 -6.44
CA ILE A 108 -13.79 -1.34 -6.98
C ILE A 108 -12.83 -1.05 -8.12
N LEU A 109 -13.15 -0.15 -9.05
CA LEU A 109 -12.27 0.22 -10.15
C LEU A 109 -11.00 0.91 -9.66
N GLY A 110 -11.15 1.92 -8.79
CA GLY A 110 -10.03 2.73 -8.30
C GLY A 110 -9.13 2.02 -7.29
N ASP A 111 -9.52 0.88 -6.74
CA ASP A 111 -8.70 0.12 -5.79
C ASP A 111 -8.42 -1.30 -6.29
N THR A 112 -9.43 -2.17 -6.37
CA THR A 112 -9.22 -3.59 -6.71
C THR A 112 -8.68 -3.76 -8.13
N VAL A 113 -9.32 -3.10 -9.12
CA VAL A 113 -8.88 -3.19 -10.52
C VAL A 113 -7.57 -2.46 -10.72
N ALA A 114 -7.39 -1.28 -10.12
CA ALA A 114 -6.14 -0.53 -10.16
C ALA A 114 -4.96 -1.33 -9.56
N ALA A 115 -5.20 -2.06 -8.45
CA ALA A 115 -4.20 -2.97 -7.89
C ALA A 115 -3.85 -4.09 -8.88
N TYR A 116 -4.84 -4.72 -9.53
CA TYR A 116 -4.59 -5.77 -10.51
C TYR A 116 -3.83 -5.26 -11.73
N ASN A 117 -4.12 -4.03 -12.21
CA ASN A 117 -3.38 -3.40 -13.29
C ASN A 117 -1.88 -3.26 -12.98
N LEU A 118 -1.52 -3.06 -11.70
CA LEU A 118 -0.14 -3.03 -11.23
C LEU A 118 0.43 -4.46 -11.08
N PHE A 119 -0.33 -5.37 -10.49
CA PHE A 119 0.15 -6.70 -10.15
C PHE A 119 0.45 -7.55 -11.39
N HIS A 120 -0.44 -7.55 -12.37
CA HIS A 120 -0.32 -8.40 -13.55
C HIS A 120 1.00 -8.18 -14.30
N PRO A 121 1.39 -6.96 -14.71
CA PRO A 121 2.68 -6.76 -15.36
C PRO A 121 3.87 -6.96 -14.41
N ALA A 122 3.70 -6.75 -13.10
CA ALA A 122 4.76 -6.95 -12.13
C ALA A 122 5.17 -8.42 -11.99
N LEU A 123 4.29 -9.39 -12.29
CA LEU A 123 4.63 -10.81 -12.19
C LEU A 123 5.81 -11.21 -13.07
N GLU A 124 5.86 -10.70 -14.29
CA GLU A 124 6.97 -10.99 -15.23
C GLU A 124 8.31 -10.50 -14.67
N VAL A 125 8.34 -9.26 -14.19
CA VAL A 125 9.55 -8.63 -13.62
C VAL A 125 9.96 -9.33 -12.32
N LEU A 126 9.01 -9.64 -11.45
CA LEU A 126 9.28 -10.30 -10.16
C LEU A 126 9.72 -11.76 -10.34
N ARG A 127 9.25 -12.48 -11.37
CA ARG A 127 9.78 -13.81 -11.70
C ARG A 127 11.27 -13.76 -12.08
N ALA A 128 11.68 -12.77 -12.87
CA ALA A 128 13.07 -12.61 -13.27
C ALA A 128 14.01 -12.34 -12.08
N THR A 129 13.53 -11.61 -11.08
CA THR A 129 14.31 -11.23 -9.89
C THR A 129 14.09 -12.15 -8.69
N ARG A 130 13.14 -13.09 -8.76
CA ARG A 130 12.62 -13.83 -7.58
C ARG A 130 12.20 -12.90 -6.47
N GLY A 131 11.55 -11.81 -6.86
CA GLY A 131 11.20 -10.68 -6.01
C GLY A 131 9.95 -10.88 -5.18
N CYS A 132 9.38 -9.77 -4.72
CA CYS A 132 8.20 -9.82 -3.87
C CYS A 132 7.20 -8.70 -4.17
N LEU A 133 5.94 -8.97 -3.82
CA LEU A 133 4.83 -8.04 -3.85
C LEU A 133 4.29 -7.84 -2.44
N VAL A 134 4.08 -6.58 -2.04
CA VAL A 134 3.41 -6.23 -0.78
C VAL A 134 2.27 -5.28 -1.08
N ALA A 135 1.06 -5.60 -0.62
CA ALA A 135 -0.10 -4.74 -0.79
C ALA A 135 -0.65 -4.25 0.55
N LEU A 136 -0.94 -2.95 0.63
CA LEU A 136 -1.63 -2.41 1.79
C LEU A 136 -3.14 -2.69 1.66
N VAL A 137 -3.67 -3.30 2.70
CA VAL A 137 -5.10 -3.62 2.87
C VAL A 137 -5.60 -3.07 4.21
N THR A 138 -6.76 -3.50 4.68
CA THR A 138 -7.34 -3.06 5.95
C THR A 138 -7.67 -4.24 6.85
N PRO A 139 -7.50 -4.18 8.17
CA PRO A 139 -7.98 -5.19 9.11
C PRO A 139 -9.53 -5.26 9.18
N ALA A 140 -10.22 -4.25 8.61
CA ALA A 140 -11.68 -4.27 8.48
C ALA A 140 -12.21 -5.39 7.57
N ILE A 141 -11.34 -6.13 6.88
CA ILE A 141 -11.67 -7.39 6.19
C ILE A 141 -12.04 -8.48 7.20
N GLU A 142 -11.31 -8.57 8.30
CA GLU A 142 -11.51 -9.59 9.35
C GLU A 142 -12.53 -9.10 10.40
N ARG A 143 -12.37 -7.89 10.89
CA ARG A 143 -13.29 -7.26 11.84
C ARG A 143 -13.92 -6.02 11.23
N TYR A 144 -15.12 -6.19 10.65
CA TYR A 144 -15.80 -5.13 9.93
C TYR A 144 -16.08 -3.90 10.79
N SER A 145 -15.59 -2.74 10.33
CA SER A 145 -15.92 -1.42 10.89
C SER A 145 -17.18 -0.86 10.24
N LYS A 146 -18.12 -0.34 11.06
CA LYS A 146 -19.31 0.33 10.51
C LYS A 146 -18.88 1.50 9.61
N LYS A 147 -19.59 1.69 8.50
CA LYS A 147 -19.36 2.71 7.47
C LYS A 147 -18.11 2.51 6.59
N ASP A 148 -17.39 1.38 6.70
CA ASP A 148 -16.14 1.13 5.99
C ASP A 148 -16.28 0.23 4.74
N ALA A 149 -17.50 0.05 4.22
CA ALA A 149 -17.75 -0.85 3.09
C ALA A 149 -16.98 -0.48 1.81
N LEU A 150 -16.72 0.84 1.59
CA LEU A 150 -15.98 1.35 0.44
C LEU A 150 -14.45 1.15 0.57
N SER A 151 -13.96 0.74 1.75
CA SER A 151 -12.59 0.30 1.99
C SER A 151 -12.51 -1.22 2.04
N SER A 152 -13.26 -1.84 2.96
CA SER A 152 -13.13 -3.27 3.26
C SER A 152 -13.43 -4.17 2.06
N ALA A 153 -14.47 -3.87 1.27
CA ALA A 153 -14.84 -4.71 0.13
C ALA A 153 -13.79 -4.67 -1.01
N PRO A 154 -13.33 -3.50 -1.50
CA PRO A 154 -12.24 -3.45 -2.47
C PRO A 154 -10.95 -4.09 -1.97
N LYS A 155 -10.55 -3.82 -0.74
CA LYS A 155 -9.33 -4.36 -0.14
C LYS A 155 -9.40 -5.88 0.10
N ALA A 156 -10.57 -6.44 0.34
CA ALA A 156 -10.76 -7.90 0.36
C ALA A 156 -10.45 -8.53 -1.01
N GLY A 157 -10.86 -7.87 -2.11
CA GLY A 157 -10.50 -8.27 -3.46
C GLY A 157 -8.99 -8.24 -3.70
N VAL A 158 -8.32 -7.17 -3.25
CA VAL A 158 -6.84 -7.06 -3.29
C VAL A 158 -6.19 -8.21 -2.50
N ALA A 159 -6.62 -8.46 -1.25
CA ALA A 159 -6.06 -9.52 -0.42
C ALA A 159 -6.25 -10.91 -1.03
N ALA A 160 -7.42 -11.18 -1.63
CA ALA A 160 -7.68 -12.44 -2.33
C ALA A 160 -6.76 -12.61 -3.54
N THR A 161 -6.54 -11.55 -4.33
CA THR A 161 -5.62 -11.54 -5.47
C THR A 161 -4.18 -11.82 -5.03
N VAL A 162 -3.71 -11.17 -3.96
CA VAL A 162 -2.35 -11.38 -3.42
C VAL A 162 -2.16 -12.84 -2.96
N ARG A 163 -3.17 -13.46 -2.33
CA ARG A 163 -3.12 -14.89 -1.97
C ARG A 163 -3.03 -15.78 -3.21
N GLY A 164 -3.78 -15.44 -4.27
CA GLY A 164 -3.68 -16.15 -5.55
C GLY A 164 -2.28 -16.07 -6.15
N ILE A 165 -1.70 -14.86 -6.19
CA ILE A 165 -0.32 -14.64 -6.65
C ILE A 165 0.67 -15.46 -5.81
N ALA A 166 0.55 -15.45 -4.48
CA ALA A 166 1.43 -16.23 -3.62
C ALA A 166 1.39 -17.73 -3.94
N ALA A 167 0.19 -18.27 -4.18
CA ALA A 167 -0.02 -19.68 -4.47
C ALA A 167 0.51 -20.09 -5.85
N GLU A 168 0.32 -19.24 -6.86
CA GLU A 168 0.64 -19.57 -8.25
C GLU A 168 2.08 -19.21 -8.64
N GLU A 169 2.61 -18.11 -8.10
CA GLU A 169 3.93 -17.56 -8.45
C GLU A 169 5.06 -18.04 -7.54
N GLY A 170 4.73 -18.66 -6.41
CA GLY A 170 5.71 -19.23 -5.49
C GLY A 170 6.66 -20.23 -6.15
N ARG A 171 6.20 -20.96 -7.18
CA ARG A 171 7.05 -21.87 -7.99
C ARG A 171 8.18 -21.15 -8.72
N TYR A 172 8.08 -19.85 -8.96
CA TYR A 172 9.12 -19.01 -9.55
C TYR A 172 9.97 -18.28 -8.51
N GLY A 173 9.71 -18.51 -7.20
CA GLY A 173 10.39 -17.84 -6.10
C GLY A 173 9.82 -16.46 -5.78
N VAL A 174 8.67 -16.08 -6.34
CA VAL A 174 7.98 -14.83 -6.02
C VAL A 174 7.19 -14.98 -4.73
N ARG A 175 7.32 -14.00 -3.83
CA ARG A 175 6.51 -13.91 -2.60
C ARG A 175 5.49 -12.79 -2.73
N ALA A 176 4.30 -12.98 -2.18
CA ALA A 176 3.27 -11.94 -2.17
C ALA A 176 2.55 -11.93 -0.81
N ASN A 177 2.50 -10.76 -0.16
CA ASN A 177 1.90 -10.61 1.16
C ASN A 177 1.09 -9.30 1.25
N CYS A 178 0.23 -9.22 2.25
CA CYS A 178 -0.51 -8.02 2.59
C CYS A 178 -0.07 -7.45 3.93
N VAL A 179 -0.24 -6.13 4.09
CA VAL A 179 -0.18 -5.44 5.38
C VAL A 179 -1.55 -4.82 5.64
N GLY A 180 -2.23 -5.28 6.67
CA GLY A 180 -3.50 -4.71 7.13
C GLY A 180 -3.23 -3.45 7.94
N VAL A 181 -3.59 -2.30 7.37
CA VAL A 181 -3.31 -0.98 7.95
C VAL A 181 -4.49 -0.53 8.79
N GLY A 182 -4.28 -0.39 10.09
CA GLY A 182 -5.26 0.14 11.03
C GLY A 182 -5.38 1.67 11.00
N LEU A 183 -5.73 2.27 12.12
CA LEU A 183 -5.83 3.73 12.24
C LEU A 183 -4.44 4.36 12.40
N ILE A 184 -3.98 5.04 11.36
CA ILE A 184 -2.68 5.71 11.29
C ILE A 184 -2.87 7.21 11.45
N GLU A 185 -2.25 7.78 12.48
CA GLU A 185 -2.40 9.19 12.86
C GLU A 185 -1.51 10.11 12.02
N GLY A 186 -1.98 11.33 11.78
CA GLY A 186 -1.17 12.47 11.35
C GLY A 186 -1.02 12.67 9.86
N GLU A 187 -1.20 11.67 9.00
CA GLU A 187 -0.92 11.76 7.56
C GLU A 187 -2.10 11.28 6.69
N GLY A 188 -2.09 11.71 5.42
CA GLY A 188 -2.98 11.19 4.37
C GLY A 188 -4.47 11.32 4.73
N MET A 189 -5.19 10.21 4.66
CA MET A 189 -6.63 10.15 4.89
C MET A 189 -7.04 10.63 6.29
N TRP A 190 -6.21 10.42 7.32
CA TRP A 190 -6.46 10.93 8.67
C TRP A 190 -6.71 12.44 8.68
N ARG A 191 -5.82 13.24 8.05
CA ARG A 191 -5.97 14.70 7.99
C ARG A 191 -7.27 15.11 7.28
N GLU A 192 -7.64 14.40 6.24
CA GLU A 192 -8.88 14.68 5.50
C GLU A 192 -10.12 14.38 6.32
N LEU A 193 -10.15 13.26 7.05
CA LEU A 193 -11.27 12.86 7.89
C LEU A 193 -11.44 13.80 9.11
N VAL A 194 -10.33 14.24 9.71
CA VAL A 194 -10.35 15.26 10.76
C VAL A 194 -10.83 16.60 10.22
N ALA A 195 -10.32 17.07 9.09
CA ALA A 195 -10.70 18.33 8.47
C ALA A 195 -12.17 18.39 8.06
N ARG A 196 -12.78 17.25 7.71
CA ARG A 196 -14.20 17.13 7.37
C ARG A 196 -15.12 16.94 8.59
N GLY A 197 -14.56 16.72 9.78
CA GLY A 197 -15.32 16.42 10.98
C GLY A 197 -15.86 14.98 11.04
N ASP A 198 -15.39 14.09 10.15
CA ASP A 198 -15.70 12.66 10.19
C ASP A 198 -15.03 11.99 11.40
N TYR A 199 -13.88 12.51 11.84
CA TYR A 199 -13.15 12.13 13.06
C TYR A 199 -13.24 13.25 14.09
N THR A 200 -14.19 13.13 15.02
CA THR A 200 -14.29 14.01 16.21
C THR A 200 -13.41 13.48 17.35
N ASP A 201 -13.01 14.35 18.27
CA ASP A 201 -12.20 13.95 19.43
C ASP A 201 -12.86 12.82 20.24
N GLU A 202 -14.18 12.86 20.43
CA GLU A 202 -14.94 11.82 21.14
C GLU A 202 -14.88 10.47 20.41
N LEU A 203 -15.00 10.49 19.08
CA LEU A 203 -14.92 9.29 18.25
C LEU A 203 -13.50 8.73 18.26
N LEU A 204 -12.48 9.59 18.17
CA LEU A 204 -11.08 9.20 18.25
C LEU A 204 -10.73 8.62 19.62
N ASP A 205 -11.20 9.20 20.70
CA ASP A 205 -10.99 8.67 22.06
C ASP A 205 -11.67 7.31 22.24
N THR A 206 -12.85 7.13 21.67
CA THR A 206 -13.53 5.84 21.65
C THR A 206 -12.77 4.80 20.83
N ALA A 207 -12.31 5.18 19.64
CA ALA A 207 -11.50 4.32 18.80
C ALA A 207 -10.21 3.90 19.52
N ARG A 208 -9.51 4.85 20.14
CA ARG A 208 -8.28 4.60 20.92
C ARG A 208 -8.52 3.61 22.06
N ARG A 209 -9.63 3.76 22.79
CA ARG A 209 -10.02 2.81 23.85
C ARG A 209 -10.31 1.40 23.36
N ASN A 210 -10.66 1.24 22.09
CA ASN A 210 -10.95 -0.06 21.49
C ASN A 210 -9.69 -0.75 20.91
N LEU A 211 -8.57 -0.04 20.80
CA LEU A 211 -7.28 -0.64 20.42
C LEU A 211 -6.64 -1.31 21.64
N ALA A 212 -6.09 -2.51 21.47
CA ALA A 212 -5.37 -3.20 22.54
C ALA A 212 -4.16 -2.37 23.04
N LEU A 213 -3.42 -1.74 22.11
CA LEU A 213 -2.26 -0.90 22.44
C LEU A 213 -2.61 0.53 22.89
N ARG A 214 -3.90 0.91 22.89
CA ARG A 214 -4.39 2.21 23.36
C ARG A 214 -3.74 3.45 22.71
N ARG A 215 -3.12 3.29 21.57
CA ARG A 215 -2.57 4.36 20.73
C ARG A 215 -2.90 4.12 19.26
N PHE A 216 -2.93 5.15 18.47
CA PHE A 216 -2.94 5.02 17.01
C PHE A 216 -1.55 4.64 16.50
N GLY A 217 -1.50 4.04 15.32
CA GLY A 217 -0.25 3.77 14.63
C GLY A 217 0.31 5.02 13.94
N SER A 218 1.58 4.95 13.59
CA SER A 218 2.26 5.92 12.73
C SER A 218 2.51 5.32 11.34
N VAL A 219 2.84 6.17 10.38
CA VAL A 219 3.27 5.72 9.04
C VAL A 219 4.51 4.83 9.12
N ASP A 220 5.37 5.05 10.12
CA ASP A 220 6.59 4.28 10.33
C ASP A 220 6.28 2.87 10.86
N ASP A 221 5.26 2.69 11.71
CA ASP A 221 4.82 1.35 12.15
C ASP A 221 4.48 0.46 10.93
N VAL A 222 3.84 1.04 9.90
CA VAL A 222 3.51 0.32 8.65
C VAL A 222 4.76 0.09 7.78
N ALA A 223 5.60 1.12 7.63
CA ALA A 223 6.79 1.07 6.78
C ALA A 223 7.79 -0.01 7.26
N GLU A 224 7.93 -0.21 8.57
CA GLU A 224 8.79 -1.26 9.15
C GLU A 224 8.32 -2.67 8.74
N VAL A 225 7.02 -2.93 8.76
CA VAL A 225 6.47 -4.24 8.35
C VAL A 225 6.62 -4.45 6.86
N VAL A 226 6.39 -3.42 6.02
CA VAL A 226 6.65 -3.50 4.58
C VAL A 226 8.11 -3.78 4.30
N ALA A 227 9.05 -3.08 4.95
CA ALA A 227 10.48 -3.30 4.80
C ALA A 227 10.91 -4.71 5.23
N PHE A 228 10.33 -5.24 6.30
CA PHE A 228 10.55 -6.64 6.69
C PHE A 228 10.05 -7.60 5.62
N LEU A 229 8.81 -7.45 5.13
CA LEU A 229 8.21 -8.34 4.14
C LEU A 229 8.92 -8.29 2.77
N THR A 230 9.52 -7.15 2.41
CA THR A 230 10.32 -7.02 1.18
C THR A 230 11.72 -7.63 1.32
N SER A 231 12.25 -7.73 2.54
CA SER A 231 13.59 -8.24 2.80
C SER A 231 13.71 -9.77 2.67
N SER A 232 14.95 -10.25 2.58
CA SER A 232 15.28 -11.68 2.60
C SER A 232 14.93 -12.37 3.94
N ARG A 233 14.78 -11.61 5.04
CA ARG A 233 14.36 -12.14 6.35
C ARG A 233 12.95 -12.72 6.31
N ALA A 234 12.09 -12.25 5.41
CA ALA A 234 10.75 -12.80 5.15
C ALA A 234 10.75 -13.90 4.08
N GLY A 235 11.89 -14.56 3.82
CA GLY A 235 12.07 -15.51 2.72
C GLY A 235 11.15 -16.74 2.74
N TRP A 236 10.52 -17.05 3.88
CA TRP A 236 9.57 -18.15 4.04
C TRP A 236 8.14 -17.68 4.36
N ILE A 237 7.84 -16.39 4.08
CA ILE A 237 6.52 -15.76 4.31
C ILE A 237 5.92 -15.39 2.96
N THR A 238 4.80 -16.03 2.61
CA THR A 238 4.01 -15.69 1.41
C THR A 238 2.53 -15.99 1.65
N GLY A 239 1.63 -15.26 0.99
CA GLY A 239 0.18 -15.40 1.11
C GLY A 239 -0.42 -14.90 2.43
N GLN A 240 0.37 -14.21 3.26
CA GLN A 240 -0.05 -13.76 4.58
C GLN A 240 -0.57 -12.32 4.55
N THR A 241 -1.47 -12.01 5.48
CA THR A 241 -1.79 -10.64 5.88
C THR A 241 -1.23 -10.42 7.29
N VAL A 242 -0.39 -9.40 7.44
CA VAL A 242 0.15 -8.98 8.74
C VAL A 242 -0.54 -7.68 9.13
N ASP A 243 -1.37 -7.71 10.16
CA ASP A 243 -2.08 -6.53 10.62
C ASP A 243 -1.17 -5.63 11.48
N VAL A 244 -1.13 -4.35 11.11
CA VAL A 244 -0.48 -3.25 11.82
C VAL A 244 -1.59 -2.32 12.29
N ASP A 245 -2.33 -2.76 13.29
CA ASP A 245 -3.62 -2.18 13.68
C ASP A 245 -3.77 -1.89 15.19
N GLY A 246 -2.69 -2.10 15.97
CA GLY A 246 -2.71 -1.91 17.42
C GLY A 246 -3.63 -2.88 18.17
N GLY A 247 -3.96 -4.02 17.55
CA GLY A 247 -4.86 -5.03 18.08
C GLY A 247 -6.34 -4.68 17.88
N TYR A 248 -6.66 -3.96 16.81
CA TYR A 248 -8.04 -3.66 16.43
C TYR A 248 -8.82 -4.94 16.05
N ALA A 249 -8.20 -5.87 15.33
CA ALA A 249 -8.86 -7.07 14.82
C ALA A 249 -9.06 -8.18 15.88
N LEU A 250 -8.56 -7.99 17.09
CA LEU A 250 -8.73 -8.95 18.21
C LEU A 250 -10.16 -9.05 18.75
#